data_adcfbb0306aed177b9bc387ac1d0cb38
#
_entry.id   adcfbb0306aed177b9bc387ac1d0cb38
#
_cell.length_a   1.000
_cell.length_b   1.000
_cell.length_c   1.000
_cell.angle_alpha   90.00
_cell.angle_beta   90.00
_cell.angle_gamma   90.00
#
_symmetry.space_group_name_H-M   'P 1'
#
loop_
_entity.id
_entity.type
_entity.pdbx_description
1 polymer ?
#
loop_
_entity_poly.entity_id
_entity_poly.type
_entity_poly.pdbx_seq_one_letter_code
_entity_poly.pdbx_strand_id
1 'polypeptide(L)'
;MRIIEVNLDKDPYKVLYTDIQQGIQTIQPESIDGSKIAIISDEDAANNNLDSLRKALNSYKIQTIEIILSPGEKNKELMVVESIIDKLLSKKFERGDLIIGLGGGVIGDLSGFVAGVVHRGVKFINIPTTLLAQVDSSIGGKTGVNTKYGKNLIGCFKQPELVVCDINSLSTLPKRDLLAGYSELVKHALIGDAELFNFLQNNVKDIFNDYTILQEAIHRSALVKADIIMEDIHEKNIRAQLNLGHTYGHAIESFYKYDGRLLHGEAISIGIIMAFKTSLRLGLCISDHLHIVEDHFNKVGLLTSLKNLNGEKISPEKIIDLMRSDKKVTNGSINLVLPREIGSVEIRNDVDENIILDVLHETLSH
;
A
#
# COMPACT_ATOMS: atom_id res chain seq x y z
N MET A 1 -10.90 15.47 -12.82
CA MET A 1 -10.80 15.15 -11.38
C MET A 1 -11.82 14.08 -11.04
N ARG A 2 -11.41 13.02 -10.34
CA ARG A 2 -12.29 12.00 -9.74
C ARG A 2 -12.13 12.03 -8.22
N ILE A 3 -13.16 11.68 -7.49
CA ILE A 3 -13.20 11.82 -6.04
C ILE A 3 -13.73 10.53 -5.42
N ILE A 4 -13.05 10.04 -4.40
CA ILE A 4 -13.57 9.02 -3.48
C ILE A 4 -13.78 9.71 -2.13
N GLU A 5 -15.00 9.64 -1.60
CA GLU A 5 -15.32 10.10 -0.25
C GLU A 5 -15.22 8.93 0.71
N VAL A 6 -14.28 9.01 1.64
CA VAL A 6 -14.11 8.00 2.70
C VAL A 6 -14.88 8.50 3.92
N ASN A 7 -16.13 8.07 4.01
CA ASN A 7 -17.10 8.51 5.01
C ASN A 7 -16.97 7.68 6.28
N LEU A 8 -16.11 8.10 7.19
CA LEU A 8 -15.91 7.51 8.49
C LEU A 8 -16.70 8.28 9.55
N ASP A 9 -17.13 7.62 10.64
CA ASP A 9 -17.81 8.27 11.76
C ASP A 9 -16.97 9.39 12.39
N LYS A 10 -15.65 9.21 12.37
CA LYS A 10 -14.68 10.21 12.80
C LYS A 10 -13.65 10.40 11.68
N ASP A 11 -13.27 11.66 11.50
CA ASP A 11 -12.23 12.06 10.54
C ASP A 11 -12.52 11.58 9.09
N PRO A 12 -13.70 11.89 8.50
CA PRO A 12 -13.97 11.63 7.10
C PRO A 12 -13.00 12.44 6.21
N TYR A 13 -12.62 11.89 5.07
CA TYR A 13 -11.70 12.56 4.15
C TYR A 13 -11.99 12.24 2.69
N LYS A 14 -11.31 12.95 1.78
CA LYS A 14 -11.42 12.74 0.35
C LYS A 14 -10.11 12.24 -0.25
N VAL A 15 -10.22 11.35 -1.22
CA VAL A 15 -9.12 10.98 -2.12
C VAL A 15 -9.41 11.60 -3.48
N LEU A 16 -8.54 12.49 -3.92
CA LEU A 16 -8.67 13.21 -5.20
C LEU A 16 -7.70 12.62 -6.21
N TYR A 17 -8.20 12.21 -7.35
CA TYR A 17 -7.41 11.80 -8.51
C TYR A 17 -7.34 12.98 -9.48
N THR A 18 -6.31 13.78 -9.32
CA THR A 18 -6.08 15.04 -10.06
C THR A 18 -4.60 15.43 -9.91
N ASP A 19 -4.16 16.45 -10.66
CA ASP A 19 -2.81 16.99 -10.45
C ASP A 19 -2.66 17.67 -9.08
N ILE A 20 -1.41 17.73 -8.57
CA ILE A 20 -1.09 18.28 -7.24
C ILE A 20 -1.63 19.70 -7.08
N GLN A 21 -1.53 20.55 -8.11
CA GLN A 21 -1.96 21.94 -8.01
C GLN A 21 -3.47 22.06 -7.81
N GLN A 22 -4.26 21.36 -8.63
CA GLN A 22 -5.71 21.34 -8.48
C GLN A 22 -6.14 20.72 -7.14
N GLY A 23 -5.47 19.63 -6.72
CA GLY A 23 -5.77 18.98 -5.44
C GLY A 23 -5.56 19.91 -4.24
N ILE A 24 -4.42 20.59 -4.17
CA ILE A 24 -4.12 21.55 -3.08
C ILE A 24 -5.06 22.75 -3.12
N GLN A 25 -5.45 23.24 -4.30
CA GLN A 25 -6.41 24.35 -4.45
C GLN A 25 -7.82 24.04 -3.93
N THR A 26 -8.16 22.78 -3.65
CA THR A 26 -9.41 22.43 -2.97
C THR A 26 -9.42 22.78 -1.48
N ILE A 27 -8.23 23.04 -0.90
CA ILE A 27 -8.12 23.42 0.50
C ILE A 27 -8.55 24.87 0.67
N GLN A 28 -9.49 25.11 1.58
CA GLN A 28 -9.96 26.46 1.89
C GLN A 28 -8.84 27.27 2.53
N PRO A 29 -8.53 28.49 2.05
CA PRO A 29 -7.45 29.32 2.59
C PRO A 29 -7.55 29.53 4.11
N GLU A 30 -8.77 29.76 4.62
CA GLU A 30 -9.03 30.01 6.05
C GLU A 30 -8.61 28.84 6.95
N SER A 31 -8.46 27.64 6.38
CA SER A 31 -8.07 26.45 7.15
C SER A 31 -6.55 26.30 7.34
N ILE A 32 -5.75 27.04 6.55
CA ILE A 32 -4.28 26.92 6.54
C ILE A 32 -3.53 28.28 6.52
N ASP A 33 -4.20 29.39 6.22
CA ASP A 33 -3.57 30.72 6.21
C ASP A 33 -2.99 31.07 7.59
N GLY A 34 -1.75 31.54 7.60
CA GLY A 34 -1.00 31.86 8.82
C GLY A 34 -0.32 30.65 9.50
N SER A 35 -0.59 29.43 9.03
CA SER A 35 0.01 28.21 9.54
C SER A 35 1.42 27.97 8.96
N LYS A 36 2.18 27.09 9.63
CA LYS A 36 3.36 26.46 9.03
C LYS A 36 2.94 25.15 8.38
N ILE A 37 3.53 24.87 7.23
CA ILE A 37 3.35 23.58 6.54
C ILE A 37 4.69 22.86 6.50
N ALA A 38 4.75 21.69 7.16
CA ALA A 38 5.90 20.81 7.05
C ALA A 38 5.70 19.85 5.85
N ILE A 39 6.61 19.87 4.90
CA ILE A 39 6.64 18.94 3.77
C ILE A 39 7.71 17.90 4.09
N ILE A 40 7.27 16.64 4.26
CA ILE A 40 8.15 15.50 4.46
C ILE A 40 8.17 14.70 3.15
N SER A 41 9.37 14.51 2.60
CA SER A 41 9.57 13.81 1.33
C SER A 41 10.88 13.03 1.34
N ASP A 42 11.11 12.20 0.34
CA ASP A 42 12.43 11.70 -0.01
C ASP A 42 12.96 12.39 -1.26
N GLU A 43 14.26 12.19 -1.53
CA GLU A 43 14.95 12.83 -2.64
C GLU A 43 14.31 12.51 -3.99
N ASP A 44 13.88 11.27 -4.22
CA ASP A 44 13.30 10.83 -5.50
C ASP A 44 11.93 11.50 -5.73
N ALA A 45 11.06 11.48 -4.74
CA ALA A 45 9.75 12.13 -4.82
C ALA A 45 9.88 13.67 -4.90
N ALA A 46 10.78 14.26 -4.12
CA ALA A 46 11.02 15.71 -4.11
C ALA A 46 11.52 16.22 -5.45
N ASN A 47 12.50 15.55 -6.06
CA ASN A 47 13.08 15.95 -7.34
C ASN A 47 12.03 16.02 -8.47
N ASN A 48 11.01 15.19 -8.40
CA ASN A 48 10.01 15.09 -9.45
C ASN A 48 8.72 15.88 -9.17
N ASN A 49 8.36 16.11 -7.89
CA ASN A 49 7.02 16.59 -7.54
C ASN A 49 7.01 17.85 -6.65
N LEU A 50 8.11 18.16 -5.95
CA LEU A 50 8.14 19.22 -4.94
C LEU A 50 7.88 20.61 -5.55
N ASP A 51 8.38 20.88 -6.74
CA ASP A 51 8.16 22.18 -7.40
C ASP A 51 6.69 22.41 -7.78
N SER A 52 5.96 21.35 -8.14
CA SER A 52 4.52 21.40 -8.37
C SER A 52 3.77 21.75 -7.08
N LEU A 53 4.16 21.12 -5.96
CA LEU A 53 3.59 21.40 -4.65
C LEU A 53 3.92 22.82 -4.16
N ARG A 54 5.18 23.28 -4.32
CA ARG A 54 5.57 24.67 -3.98
C ARG A 54 4.73 25.70 -4.74
N LYS A 55 4.51 25.49 -6.06
CA LYS A 55 3.67 26.36 -6.88
C LYS A 55 2.22 26.40 -6.38
N ALA A 56 1.67 25.24 -6.01
CA ALA A 56 0.33 25.15 -5.46
C ALA A 56 0.20 25.93 -4.14
N LEU A 57 1.21 25.83 -3.28
CA LEU A 57 1.23 26.49 -1.98
C LEU A 57 1.51 28.01 -2.02
N ASN A 58 2.07 28.55 -3.11
CA ASN A 58 2.37 29.96 -3.25
C ASN A 58 1.14 30.89 -3.19
N SER A 59 -0.07 30.35 -3.41
CA SER A 59 -1.32 31.11 -3.29
C SER A 59 -1.77 31.37 -1.86
N TYR A 60 -1.15 30.70 -0.89
CA TYR A 60 -1.48 30.78 0.54
C TYR A 60 -0.45 31.60 1.31
N LYS A 61 -0.89 32.25 2.39
CA LYS A 61 0.00 33.00 3.30
C LYS A 61 0.58 32.07 4.37
N ILE A 62 1.54 31.26 3.98
CA ILE A 62 2.11 30.18 4.80
C ILE A 62 3.65 30.25 4.86
N GLN A 63 4.21 29.59 5.86
CA GLN A 63 5.64 29.30 5.96
C GLN A 63 5.87 27.80 5.76
N THR A 64 6.73 27.41 4.83
CA THR A 64 7.07 26.00 4.61
C THR A 64 8.32 25.56 5.36
N ILE A 65 8.31 24.33 5.86
CA ILE A 65 9.46 23.62 6.46
C ILE A 65 9.67 22.36 5.66
N GLU A 66 10.73 22.30 4.86
CA GLU A 66 11.01 21.13 4.04
C GLU A 66 11.97 20.17 4.76
N ILE A 67 11.58 18.89 4.77
CA ILE A 67 12.32 17.77 5.36
C ILE A 67 12.47 16.71 4.29
N ILE A 68 13.63 16.68 3.65
CA ILE A 68 13.95 15.75 2.57
C ILE A 68 14.85 14.66 3.13
N LEU A 69 14.42 13.42 3.00
CA LEU A 69 15.12 12.23 3.47
C LEU A 69 15.81 11.51 2.30
N SER A 70 16.79 10.69 2.59
CA SER A 70 17.29 9.76 1.57
C SER A 70 16.20 8.71 1.24
N PRO A 71 16.11 8.16 0.03
CA PRO A 71 15.08 7.18 -0.30
C PRO A 71 15.28 5.84 0.44
N GLY A 72 14.18 5.10 0.62
CA GLY A 72 14.17 3.71 1.05
C GLY A 72 13.60 3.43 2.43
N GLU A 73 13.31 2.14 2.65
CA GLU A 73 12.62 1.59 3.83
C GLU A 73 13.36 1.86 5.16
N LYS A 74 14.67 2.09 5.13
CA LYS A 74 15.49 2.42 6.31
C LYS A 74 15.03 3.68 7.06
N ASN A 75 14.24 4.54 6.41
CA ASN A 75 13.70 5.73 7.04
C ASN A 75 12.49 5.44 7.96
N LYS A 76 11.88 4.27 7.85
CA LYS A 76 10.74 3.89 8.69
C LYS A 76 11.18 3.43 10.08
N GLU A 77 11.88 4.29 10.82
CA GLU A 77 12.42 4.01 12.15
C GLU A 77 12.08 5.14 13.15
N LEU A 78 11.98 4.80 14.44
CA LEU A 78 11.67 5.78 15.50
C LEU A 78 12.69 6.91 15.59
N MET A 79 13.97 6.65 15.35
CA MET A 79 15.00 7.67 15.38
C MET A 79 14.80 8.74 14.30
N VAL A 80 14.29 8.35 13.13
CA VAL A 80 13.94 9.29 12.06
C VAL A 80 12.73 10.12 12.46
N VAL A 81 11.71 9.51 13.07
CA VAL A 81 10.55 10.23 13.64
C VAL A 81 11.00 11.29 14.65
N GLU A 82 11.85 10.92 15.60
CA GLU A 82 12.42 11.84 16.61
C GLU A 82 13.15 13.02 15.94
N SER A 83 14.01 12.74 14.98
CA SER A 83 14.75 13.78 14.24
C SER A 83 13.82 14.74 13.48
N ILE A 84 12.75 14.24 12.89
CA ILE A 84 11.75 15.07 12.21
C ILE A 84 11.04 15.96 13.23
N ILE A 85 10.57 15.38 14.35
CA ILE A 85 9.88 16.13 15.41
C ILE A 85 10.77 17.22 15.98
N ASP A 86 12.05 16.93 16.28
CA ASP A 86 13.01 17.91 16.77
C ASP A 86 13.16 19.09 15.80
N LYS A 87 13.26 18.80 14.48
CA LYS A 87 13.31 19.84 13.47
C LYS A 87 12.06 20.69 13.44
N LEU A 88 10.87 20.08 13.56
CA LEU A 88 9.60 20.80 13.62
C LEU A 88 9.52 21.71 14.84
N LEU A 89 9.80 21.16 16.04
CA LEU A 89 9.73 21.91 17.30
C LEU A 89 10.75 23.05 17.35
N SER A 90 11.96 22.86 16.81
CA SER A 90 12.97 23.93 16.69
C SER A 90 12.50 25.11 15.82
N LYS A 91 11.59 24.85 14.87
CA LYS A 91 10.94 25.87 14.03
C LYS A 91 9.64 26.40 14.61
N LYS A 92 9.34 26.09 15.89
CA LYS A 92 8.10 26.49 16.59
C LYS A 92 6.85 26.03 15.82
N PHE A 93 6.88 24.78 15.35
CA PHE A 93 5.72 24.14 14.76
C PHE A 93 4.65 23.94 15.82
N GLU A 94 3.39 24.27 15.54
CA GLU A 94 2.31 24.35 16.51
C GLU A 94 1.21 23.31 16.18
N ARG A 95 0.27 23.14 17.12
CA ARG A 95 -0.82 22.17 16.98
C ARG A 95 -1.77 22.46 15.81
N GLY A 96 -1.89 23.73 15.41
CA GLY A 96 -2.71 24.18 14.28
C GLY A 96 -2.05 24.02 12.92
N ASP A 97 -0.75 23.72 12.90
CA ASP A 97 0.04 23.57 11.67
C ASP A 97 -0.30 22.25 10.93
N LEU A 98 0.20 22.13 9.71
CA LEU A 98 -0.13 21.03 8.80
C LEU A 98 1.13 20.27 8.37
N ILE A 99 1.05 18.95 8.32
CA ILE A 99 2.07 18.08 7.71
C ILE A 99 1.56 17.60 6.34
N ILE A 100 2.41 17.71 5.31
CA ILE A 100 2.20 17.10 3.99
C ILE A 100 3.25 16.02 3.79
N GLY A 101 2.83 14.77 3.60
CA GLY A 101 3.68 13.69 3.13
C GLY A 101 3.66 13.63 1.60
N LEU A 102 4.80 13.85 0.95
CA LEU A 102 4.96 13.79 -0.50
C LEU A 102 5.89 12.63 -0.85
N GLY A 103 5.38 11.49 -1.26
CA GLY A 103 6.22 10.34 -1.56
C GLY A 103 5.50 9.00 -1.64
N GLY A 104 6.25 7.92 -1.66
CA GLY A 104 5.71 6.56 -1.62
C GLY A 104 5.17 6.16 -0.25
N GLY A 105 4.82 4.88 -0.07
CA GLY A 105 4.25 4.36 1.18
C GLY A 105 5.12 4.61 2.41
N VAL A 106 6.44 4.56 2.28
CA VAL A 106 7.40 4.85 3.37
C VAL A 106 7.21 6.27 3.91
N ILE A 107 7.14 7.25 3.01
CA ILE A 107 6.95 8.66 3.36
C ILE A 107 5.53 8.90 3.89
N GLY A 108 4.51 8.30 3.29
CA GLY A 108 3.14 8.41 3.76
C GLY A 108 2.98 7.88 5.19
N ASP A 109 3.48 6.68 5.48
CA ASP A 109 3.43 6.06 6.81
C ASP A 109 4.21 6.88 7.86
N LEU A 110 5.42 7.31 7.50
CA LEU A 110 6.28 8.11 8.38
C LEU A 110 5.65 9.47 8.70
N SER A 111 5.18 10.18 7.67
CA SER A 111 4.56 11.50 7.81
C SER A 111 3.26 11.46 8.61
N GLY A 112 2.42 10.45 8.32
CA GLY A 112 1.19 10.24 9.06
C GLY A 112 1.44 9.86 10.52
N PHE A 113 2.47 9.05 10.81
CA PHE A 113 2.85 8.73 12.19
C PHE A 113 3.39 9.96 12.94
N VAL A 114 4.27 10.75 12.32
CA VAL A 114 4.71 12.04 12.88
C VAL A 114 3.52 12.94 13.17
N ALA A 115 2.58 13.07 12.21
CA ALA A 115 1.35 13.86 12.39
C ALA A 115 0.47 13.34 13.52
N GLY A 116 0.44 12.03 13.75
CA GLY A 116 -0.33 11.41 14.82
C GLY A 116 0.23 11.66 16.22
N VAL A 117 1.57 11.80 16.36
CA VAL A 117 2.23 11.88 17.66
C VAL A 117 2.68 13.30 18.05
N VAL A 118 3.12 14.15 17.09
CA VAL A 118 3.53 15.52 17.40
C VAL A 118 2.31 16.30 17.92
N HIS A 119 2.51 17.06 19.00
CA HIS A 119 1.42 17.80 19.69
C HIS A 119 0.14 16.97 20.01
N ARG A 120 0.25 15.64 20.07
CA ARG A 120 -0.86 14.68 20.23
C ARG A 120 -1.85 14.69 19.06
N GLY A 121 -1.37 15.03 17.89
CA GLY A 121 -2.11 15.05 16.63
C GLY A 121 -2.17 16.43 15.99
N VAL A 122 -1.73 16.50 14.74
CA VAL A 122 -1.84 17.67 13.84
C VAL A 122 -2.55 17.26 12.56
N LYS A 123 -2.92 18.23 11.71
CA LYS A 123 -3.50 17.96 10.39
C LYS A 123 -2.47 17.27 9.49
N PHE A 124 -2.97 16.39 8.62
CA PHE A 124 -2.12 15.63 7.70
C PHE A 124 -2.75 15.54 6.30
N ILE A 125 -1.96 15.82 5.28
CA ILE A 125 -2.31 15.58 3.87
C ILE A 125 -1.31 14.60 3.30
N ASN A 126 -1.80 13.61 2.54
CA ASN A 126 -0.95 12.64 1.87
C ASN A 126 -0.96 12.85 0.36
N ILE A 127 0.21 12.94 -0.26
CA ILE A 127 0.41 13.05 -1.70
C ILE A 127 1.24 11.83 -2.15
N PRO A 128 0.57 10.70 -2.44
CA PRO A 128 1.24 9.47 -2.82
C PRO A 128 1.82 9.56 -4.24
N THR A 129 3.11 9.25 -4.39
CA THR A 129 3.83 9.34 -5.66
C THR A 129 4.16 7.98 -6.28
N THR A 130 3.79 6.87 -5.64
CA THR A 130 3.93 5.52 -6.18
C THR A 130 2.56 4.88 -6.41
N LEU A 131 2.47 3.95 -7.38
CA LEU A 131 1.21 3.25 -7.65
C LEU A 131 0.70 2.51 -6.41
N LEU A 132 1.58 1.80 -5.71
CA LEU A 132 1.26 1.12 -4.45
C LEU A 132 0.62 2.08 -3.44
N ALA A 133 1.16 3.29 -3.31
CA ALA A 133 0.63 4.25 -2.37
C ALA A 133 -0.69 4.86 -2.84
N GLN A 134 -0.89 5.07 -4.14
CA GLN A 134 -2.13 5.61 -4.69
C GLN A 134 -3.33 4.67 -4.59
N VAL A 135 -3.09 3.35 -4.67
CA VAL A 135 -4.17 2.35 -4.59
C VAL A 135 -4.35 1.77 -3.19
N ASP A 136 -3.29 1.78 -2.37
CA ASP A 136 -3.30 1.03 -1.11
C ASP A 136 -2.86 1.86 0.09
N SER A 137 -1.57 2.12 0.32
CA SER A 137 -1.07 2.60 1.62
C SER A 137 -1.59 3.98 2.04
N SER A 138 -1.98 4.87 1.12
CA SER A 138 -2.53 6.19 1.45
C SER A 138 -3.96 6.16 1.99
N ILE A 139 -4.65 5.02 1.92
CA ILE A 139 -6.08 4.87 2.24
C ILE A 139 -6.22 4.00 3.49
N GLY A 140 -6.95 4.51 4.52
CA GLY A 140 -7.29 3.75 5.72
C GLY A 140 -6.49 4.07 6.97
N GLY A 141 -5.64 5.12 6.92
CA GLY A 141 -5.04 5.78 8.08
C GLY A 141 -4.05 4.95 8.89
N LYS A 142 -3.66 3.75 8.45
CA LYS A 142 -2.58 2.99 9.10
C LYS A 142 -1.26 3.70 8.84
N THR A 143 -0.60 4.17 9.90
CA THR A 143 0.69 4.83 9.83
C THR A 143 1.63 4.22 10.87
N GLY A 144 2.94 4.20 10.59
CA GLY A 144 3.83 3.58 11.54
C GLY A 144 5.26 3.40 11.02
N VAL A 145 6.07 2.82 11.89
CA VAL A 145 7.49 2.57 11.67
C VAL A 145 7.87 1.13 12.01
N ASN A 146 9.00 0.72 11.49
CA ASN A 146 9.58 -0.60 11.68
C ASN A 146 10.34 -0.69 13.01
N THR A 147 10.57 -1.91 13.43
CA THR A 147 11.40 -2.26 14.58
C THR A 147 12.32 -3.41 14.21
N LYS A 148 13.32 -3.68 15.05
CA LYS A 148 14.14 -4.89 14.90
C LYS A 148 13.37 -6.23 14.96
N TYR A 149 12.11 -6.18 15.42
CA TYR A 149 11.25 -7.35 15.54
C TYR A 149 10.29 -7.53 14.36
N GLY A 150 10.17 -6.55 13.48
CA GLY A 150 9.32 -6.63 12.29
C GLY A 150 8.85 -5.27 11.78
N LYS A 151 8.21 -5.30 10.61
CA LYS A 151 7.64 -4.11 9.95
C LYS A 151 6.36 -3.64 10.67
N ASN A 152 6.16 -2.32 10.69
CA ASN A 152 4.90 -1.66 11.11
C ASN A 152 4.39 -2.07 12.52
N LEU A 153 5.32 -2.39 13.45
CA LEU A 153 4.97 -2.81 14.80
C LEU A 153 4.62 -1.65 15.73
N ILE A 154 5.11 -0.47 15.42
CA ILE A 154 4.82 0.77 16.14
C ILE A 154 4.09 1.71 15.20
N GLY A 155 2.89 2.15 15.58
CA GLY A 155 2.09 3.00 14.73
C GLY A 155 0.82 3.50 15.40
N CYS A 156 0.08 4.30 14.66
CA CYS A 156 -1.23 4.78 15.04
C CYS A 156 -2.16 4.85 13.83
N PHE A 157 -3.46 4.93 14.10
CA PHE A 157 -4.43 5.30 13.08
C PHE A 157 -4.50 6.82 12.99
N LYS A 158 -4.02 7.39 11.89
CA LYS A 158 -4.11 8.82 11.58
C LYS A 158 -4.73 8.98 10.20
N GLN A 159 -6.00 9.36 10.16
CA GLN A 159 -6.66 9.67 8.89
C GLN A 159 -6.09 10.99 8.34
N PRO A 160 -5.84 11.06 7.02
CA PRO A 160 -5.49 12.33 6.38
C PRO A 160 -6.73 13.23 6.27
N GLU A 161 -6.53 14.55 6.22
CA GLU A 161 -7.58 15.52 5.84
C GLU A 161 -7.90 15.40 4.34
N LEU A 162 -6.89 15.03 3.55
CA LEU A 162 -6.95 14.93 2.10
C LEU A 162 -5.87 13.98 1.59
N VAL A 163 -6.20 13.19 0.56
CA VAL A 163 -5.23 12.46 -0.25
C VAL A 163 -5.28 13.01 -1.68
N VAL A 164 -4.13 13.37 -2.26
CA VAL A 164 -4.04 13.86 -3.64
C VAL A 164 -3.20 12.90 -4.48
N CYS A 165 -3.84 12.13 -5.33
CA CYS A 165 -3.23 11.17 -6.24
C CYS A 165 -3.03 11.80 -7.62
N ASP A 166 -1.82 12.23 -7.90
CA ASP A 166 -1.45 12.72 -9.23
C ASP A 166 -0.87 11.57 -10.07
N ILE A 167 -1.57 11.20 -11.14
CA ILE A 167 -1.12 10.12 -12.01
C ILE A 167 0.21 10.47 -12.72
N ASN A 168 0.50 11.75 -12.93
CA ASN A 168 1.75 12.16 -13.57
C ASN A 168 2.98 11.81 -12.72
N SER A 169 2.84 11.70 -11.39
CA SER A 169 3.91 11.27 -10.51
C SER A 169 4.41 9.85 -10.81
N LEU A 170 3.59 9.02 -11.47
CA LEU A 170 3.94 7.66 -11.86
C LEU A 170 4.85 7.60 -13.10
N SER A 171 4.95 8.69 -13.87
CA SER A 171 5.76 8.74 -15.11
C SER A 171 7.27 8.55 -14.87
N THR A 172 7.74 8.86 -13.67
CA THR A 172 9.14 8.73 -13.27
C THR A 172 9.42 7.47 -12.45
N LEU A 173 8.38 6.67 -12.17
CA LEU A 173 8.51 5.47 -11.36
C LEU A 173 9.18 4.35 -12.16
N PRO A 174 10.20 3.66 -11.62
CA PRO A 174 10.77 2.48 -12.26
C PRO A 174 9.70 1.42 -12.55
N LYS A 175 9.81 0.72 -13.67
CA LYS A 175 8.83 -0.30 -14.07
C LYS A 175 8.60 -1.37 -13.00
N ARG A 176 9.65 -1.75 -12.28
CA ARG A 176 9.57 -2.73 -11.20
C ARG A 176 8.66 -2.25 -10.05
N ASP A 177 8.78 -0.97 -9.66
CA ASP A 177 7.95 -0.36 -8.63
C ASP A 177 6.50 -0.16 -9.11
N LEU A 178 6.32 0.17 -10.39
CA LEU A 178 5.00 0.25 -11.01
C LEU A 178 4.30 -1.12 -10.98
N LEU A 179 5.00 -2.20 -11.34
CA LEU A 179 4.48 -3.58 -11.26
C LEU A 179 4.19 -3.99 -9.80
N ALA A 180 5.05 -3.62 -8.86
CA ALA A 180 4.80 -3.89 -7.44
C ALA A 180 3.50 -3.22 -6.96
N GLY A 181 3.23 -1.97 -7.37
CA GLY A 181 1.94 -1.32 -7.08
C GLY A 181 0.76 -1.95 -7.82
N TYR A 182 0.99 -2.42 -9.03
CA TYR A 182 -0.04 -3.08 -9.83
C TYR A 182 -0.51 -4.41 -9.22
N SER A 183 0.33 -5.13 -8.50
CA SER A 183 -0.08 -6.35 -7.80
C SER A 183 -1.17 -6.05 -6.75
N GLU A 184 -1.08 -4.94 -6.04
CA GLU A 184 -2.08 -4.50 -5.08
C GLU A 184 -3.37 -4.03 -5.79
N LEU A 185 -3.23 -3.37 -6.94
CA LEU A 185 -4.36 -2.98 -7.76
C LEU A 185 -5.17 -4.23 -8.20
N VAL A 186 -4.49 -5.24 -8.72
CA VAL A 186 -5.13 -6.51 -9.13
C VAL A 186 -5.69 -7.26 -7.92
N LYS A 187 -5.00 -7.25 -6.78
CA LYS A 187 -5.51 -7.84 -5.54
C LYS A 187 -6.89 -7.30 -5.19
N HIS A 188 -7.10 -5.99 -5.26
CA HIS A 188 -8.41 -5.39 -4.99
C HIS A 188 -9.48 -5.88 -5.96
N ALA A 189 -9.16 -6.03 -7.25
CA ALA A 189 -10.07 -6.60 -8.23
C ALA A 189 -10.44 -8.05 -7.87
N LEU A 190 -9.46 -8.87 -7.46
CA LEU A 190 -9.68 -10.27 -7.07
C LEU A 190 -10.48 -10.42 -5.77
N ILE A 191 -10.46 -9.42 -4.90
CA ILE A 191 -11.21 -9.42 -3.63
C ILE A 191 -12.68 -9.03 -3.84
N GLY A 192 -12.96 -7.98 -4.65
CA GLY A 192 -14.27 -7.35 -4.61
C GLY A 192 -14.80 -6.77 -5.92
N ASP A 193 -14.06 -6.85 -7.06
CA ASP A 193 -14.53 -6.28 -8.34
C ASP A 193 -14.08 -7.12 -9.54
N ALA A 194 -14.86 -8.17 -9.87
CA ALA A 194 -14.61 -9.02 -11.04
C ALA A 194 -14.64 -8.22 -12.36
N GLU A 195 -15.45 -7.19 -12.44
CA GLU A 195 -15.53 -6.31 -13.62
C GLU A 195 -14.24 -5.49 -13.80
N LEU A 196 -13.61 -5.04 -12.70
CA LEU A 196 -12.29 -4.45 -12.76
C LEU A 196 -11.27 -5.46 -13.27
N PHE A 197 -11.31 -6.72 -12.81
CA PHE A 197 -10.38 -7.73 -13.31
C PHE A 197 -10.57 -7.96 -14.82
N ASN A 198 -11.80 -8.04 -15.30
CA ASN A 198 -12.09 -8.14 -16.73
C ASN A 198 -11.57 -6.91 -17.51
N PHE A 199 -11.73 -5.72 -16.94
CA PHE A 199 -11.19 -4.49 -17.53
C PHE A 199 -9.66 -4.56 -17.65
N LEU A 200 -8.95 -5.03 -16.61
CA LEU A 200 -7.50 -5.18 -16.62
C LEU A 200 -7.03 -6.21 -17.67
N GLN A 201 -7.73 -7.34 -17.80
CA GLN A 201 -7.43 -8.35 -18.83
C GLN A 201 -7.56 -7.80 -20.24
N ASN A 202 -8.63 -7.05 -20.51
CA ASN A 202 -8.88 -6.47 -21.83
C ASN A 202 -7.89 -5.37 -22.20
N ASN A 203 -7.25 -4.73 -21.21
CA ASN A 203 -6.31 -3.63 -21.41
C ASN A 203 -4.87 -3.99 -21.05
N VAL A 204 -4.52 -5.27 -21.00
CA VAL A 204 -3.20 -5.76 -20.54
C VAL A 204 -2.01 -5.14 -21.27
N LYS A 205 -2.15 -4.79 -22.55
CA LYS A 205 -1.09 -4.17 -23.37
C LYS A 205 -0.94 -2.68 -23.12
N ASP A 206 -2.04 -2.00 -22.74
CA ASP A 206 -2.12 -0.55 -22.72
C ASP A 206 -2.14 0.00 -21.29
N ILE A 207 -2.32 -0.86 -20.27
CA ILE A 207 -2.49 -0.46 -18.87
C ILE A 207 -1.37 0.46 -18.34
N PHE A 208 -0.14 0.31 -18.82
CA PHE A 208 0.99 1.15 -18.42
C PHE A 208 1.37 2.20 -19.47
N ASN A 209 0.71 2.20 -20.63
CA ASN A 209 1.00 3.09 -21.75
C ASN A 209 -0.09 4.16 -21.97
N ASP A 210 -1.30 3.91 -21.46
CA ASP A 210 -2.43 4.84 -21.51
C ASP A 210 -2.82 5.29 -20.10
N TYR A 211 -2.55 6.55 -19.80
CA TYR A 211 -2.87 7.12 -18.49
C TYR A 211 -4.38 7.16 -18.19
N THR A 212 -5.24 7.19 -19.21
CA THR A 212 -6.68 7.15 -19.01
C THR A 212 -7.12 5.78 -18.50
N ILE A 213 -6.57 4.71 -19.09
CA ILE A 213 -6.80 3.34 -18.68
C ILE A 213 -6.25 3.10 -17.25
N LEU A 214 -5.01 3.55 -17.01
CA LEU A 214 -4.38 3.39 -15.70
C LEU A 214 -5.15 4.17 -14.61
N GLN A 215 -5.58 5.39 -14.90
CA GLN A 215 -6.35 6.20 -13.94
C GLN A 215 -7.71 5.57 -13.61
N GLU A 216 -8.39 4.98 -14.60
CA GLU A 216 -9.63 4.22 -14.39
C GLU A 216 -9.38 3.04 -13.44
N ALA A 217 -8.33 2.25 -13.72
CA ALA A 217 -7.97 1.09 -12.92
C ALA A 217 -7.61 1.48 -11.47
N ILE A 218 -6.80 2.52 -11.27
CA ILE A 218 -6.42 3.05 -9.97
C ILE A 218 -7.67 3.46 -9.18
N HIS A 219 -8.56 4.24 -9.80
CA HIS A 219 -9.76 4.74 -9.14
C HIS A 219 -10.68 3.59 -8.70
N ARG A 220 -10.95 2.61 -9.57
CA ARG A 220 -11.78 1.45 -9.24
C ARG A 220 -11.15 0.59 -8.14
N SER A 221 -9.87 0.34 -8.22
CA SER A 221 -9.12 -0.40 -7.19
C SER A 221 -9.20 0.27 -5.82
N ALA A 222 -9.01 1.59 -5.79
CA ALA A 222 -9.09 2.37 -4.56
C ALA A 222 -10.53 2.44 -3.99
N LEU A 223 -11.56 2.40 -4.82
CA LEU A 223 -12.96 2.29 -4.37
C LEU A 223 -13.18 0.99 -3.60
N VAL A 224 -12.75 -0.16 -4.14
CA VAL A 224 -12.86 -1.45 -3.42
C VAL A 224 -12.23 -1.37 -2.03
N LYS A 225 -11.04 -0.77 -1.94
CA LYS A 225 -10.37 -0.61 -0.65
C LYS A 225 -11.12 0.34 0.27
N ALA A 226 -11.58 1.48 -0.24
CA ALA A 226 -12.32 2.47 0.54
C ALA A 226 -13.60 1.88 1.12
N ASP A 227 -14.36 1.11 0.34
CA ASP A 227 -15.60 0.46 0.77
C ASP A 227 -15.32 -0.51 1.93
N ILE A 228 -14.30 -1.36 1.80
CA ILE A 228 -13.90 -2.31 2.86
C ILE A 228 -13.46 -1.56 4.14
N ILE A 229 -12.76 -0.43 4.00
CA ILE A 229 -12.31 0.36 5.15
C ILE A 229 -13.48 1.07 5.84
N MET A 230 -14.43 1.61 5.08
CA MET A 230 -15.63 2.24 5.64
C MET A 230 -16.47 1.26 6.46
N GLU A 231 -16.47 -0.03 6.08
CA GLU A 231 -17.16 -1.08 6.81
C GLU A 231 -16.37 -1.56 8.06
N ASP A 232 -15.02 -1.56 8.00
CA ASP A 232 -14.16 -2.07 9.09
C ASP A 232 -12.86 -1.29 9.25
N ILE A 233 -12.91 -0.15 9.90
CA ILE A 233 -11.75 0.75 10.11
C ILE A 233 -10.61 0.06 10.88
N HIS A 234 -10.96 -0.79 11.86
CA HIS A 234 -10.01 -1.36 12.84
C HIS A 234 -9.52 -2.77 12.50
N GLU A 235 -9.84 -3.30 11.30
CA GLU A 235 -9.42 -4.64 10.85
C GLU A 235 -9.83 -5.76 11.82
N LYS A 236 -11.09 -5.74 12.23
CA LYS A 236 -11.64 -6.77 13.13
C LYS A 236 -12.29 -7.91 12.35
N ASN A 237 -12.75 -7.67 11.12
CA ASN A 237 -13.57 -8.57 10.31
C ASN A 237 -13.20 -8.50 8.82
N ILE A 238 -14.04 -7.82 8.03
CA ILE A 238 -13.97 -7.81 6.55
C ILE A 238 -12.67 -7.23 6.00
N ARG A 239 -12.07 -6.26 6.69
CA ARG A 239 -10.80 -5.64 6.28
C ARG A 239 -9.66 -6.65 6.19
N ALA A 240 -9.76 -7.78 6.90
CA ALA A 240 -8.77 -8.86 6.79
C ALA A 240 -8.74 -9.47 5.38
N GLN A 241 -9.80 -9.33 4.56
CA GLN A 241 -9.80 -9.77 3.15
C GLN A 241 -8.73 -9.07 2.31
N LEU A 242 -8.34 -7.81 2.66
CA LEU A 242 -7.25 -7.10 2.02
C LEU A 242 -5.90 -7.83 2.12
N ASN A 243 -5.81 -8.87 2.94
CA ASN A 243 -4.63 -9.70 3.10
C ASN A 243 -4.56 -10.89 2.13
N LEU A 244 -5.32 -10.90 1.02
CA LEU A 244 -5.16 -11.91 -0.03
C LEU A 244 -3.68 -11.94 -0.48
N GLY A 245 -3.07 -13.12 -0.45
CA GLY A 245 -1.66 -13.33 -0.78
C GLY A 245 -0.66 -12.91 0.32
N HIS A 246 -1.06 -12.11 1.31
CA HIS A 246 -0.14 -11.52 2.28
C HIS A 246 0.47 -12.53 3.25
N THR A 247 -0.27 -13.54 3.69
CA THR A 247 0.26 -14.54 4.63
C THR A 247 1.45 -15.30 4.01
N TYR A 248 1.37 -15.65 2.73
CA TYR A 248 2.48 -16.22 1.98
C TYR A 248 3.55 -15.17 1.66
N GLY A 249 3.14 -14.02 1.13
CA GLY A 249 4.05 -12.94 0.72
C GLY A 249 4.92 -12.43 1.86
N HIS A 250 4.34 -12.13 3.02
CA HIS A 250 5.09 -11.67 4.20
C HIS A 250 6.09 -12.70 4.71
N ALA A 251 5.75 -14.00 4.67
CA ALA A 251 6.68 -15.05 5.04
C ALA A 251 7.89 -15.10 4.10
N ILE A 252 7.67 -14.92 2.79
CA ILE A 252 8.73 -14.83 1.79
C ILE A 252 9.58 -13.57 2.01
N GLU A 253 8.98 -12.39 2.21
CA GLU A 253 9.70 -11.15 2.53
C GLU A 253 10.55 -11.30 3.80
N SER A 254 9.98 -11.92 4.84
CA SER A 254 10.66 -12.17 6.11
C SER A 254 11.86 -13.11 5.96
N PHE A 255 11.73 -14.13 5.11
CA PHE A 255 12.85 -15.03 4.77
C PHE A 255 14.03 -14.24 4.19
N TYR A 256 13.77 -13.33 3.28
CA TYR A 256 14.78 -12.43 2.67
C TYR A 256 15.13 -11.22 3.55
N LYS A 257 14.66 -11.18 4.80
CA LYS A 257 14.97 -10.11 5.77
C LYS A 257 14.68 -8.71 5.25
N TYR A 258 13.74 -8.57 4.33
CA TYR A 258 13.35 -7.29 3.74
C TYR A 258 14.53 -6.52 3.10
N ASP A 259 15.51 -7.22 2.53
CA ASP A 259 16.76 -6.66 2.01
C ASP A 259 16.63 -5.97 0.63
N GLY A 260 15.41 -5.88 0.10
CA GLY A 260 15.09 -5.21 -1.17
C GLY A 260 15.28 -6.07 -2.42
N ARG A 261 15.77 -7.33 -2.28
CA ARG A 261 15.85 -8.22 -3.46
C ARG A 261 14.48 -8.64 -3.98
N LEU A 262 13.48 -8.67 -3.11
CA LEU A 262 12.08 -8.87 -3.46
C LEU A 262 11.27 -7.67 -2.95
N LEU A 263 10.55 -6.99 -3.84
CA LEU A 263 9.64 -5.91 -3.46
C LEU A 263 8.35 -6.49 -2.87
N HIS A 264 7.68 -5.73 -2.03
CA HIS A 264 6.43 -6.13 -1.39
C HIS A 264 5.41 -6.68 -2.41
N GLY A 265 5.09 -5.91 -3.45
CA GLY A 265 4.13 -6.34 -4.47
C GLY A 265 4.55 -7.56 -5.27
N GLU A 266 5.86 -7.81 -5.43
CA GLU A 266 6.36 -9.05 -6.03
C GLU A 266 6.10 -10.26 -5.12
N ALA A 267 6.28 -10.11 -3.81
CA ALA A 267 5.94 -11.14 -2.83
C ALA A 267 4.43 -11.40 -2.79
N ILE A 268 3.63 -10.32 -2.85
CA ILE A 268 2.17 -10.44 -2.84
C ILE A 268 1.65 -11.11 -4.11
N SER A 269 2.18 -10.82 -5.29
CA SER A 269 1.77 -11.48 -6.53
C SER A 269 1.99 -13.00 -6.46
N ILE A 270 3.16 -13.44 -5.97
CA ILE A 270 3.45 -14.87 -5.74
C ILE A 270 2.48 -15.45 -4.69
N GLY A 271 2.25 -14.73 -3.59
CA GLY A 271 1.34 -15.15 -2.53
C GLY A 271 -0.11 -15.30 -2.99
N ILE A 272 -0.58 -14.46 -3.92
CA ILE A 272 -1.91 -14.57 -4.54
C ILE A 272 -2.01 -15.88 -5.33
N ILE A 273 -1.00 -16.23 -6.13
CA ILE A 273 -0.98 -17.51 -6.85
C ILE A 273 -1.01 -18.70 -5.88
N MET A 274 -0.24 -18.63 -4.79
CA MET A 274 -0.28 -19.66 -3.73
C MET A 274 -1.67 -19.76 -3.09
N ALA A 275 -2.35 -18.63 -2.83
CA ALA A 275 -3.70 -18.61 -2.29
C ALA A 275 -4.71 -19.29 -3.25
N PHE A 276 -4.63 -19.04 -4.57
CA PHE A 276 -5.44 -19.71 -5.56
C PHE A 276 -5.17 -21.24 -5.60
N LYS A 277 -3.90 -21.65 -5.56
CA LYS A 277 -3.53 -23.07 -5.51
C LYS A 277 -4.07 -23.75 -4.25
N THR A 278 -4.02 -23.08 -3.11
CA THR A 278 -4.60 -23.57 -1.86
C THR A 278 -6.12 -23.71 -1.99
N SER A 279 -6.80 -22.70 -2.52
CA SER A 279 -8.25 -22.74 -2.78
C SER A 279 -8.64 -23.90 -3.69
N LEU A 280 -7.88 -24.13 -4.75
CA LEU A 280 -8.12 -25.24 -5.67
C LEU A 280 -8.01 -26.60 -4.98
N ARG A 281 -6.98 -26.81 -4.14
CA ARG A 281 -6.82 -28.06 -3.36
C ARG A 281 -7.94 -28.30 -2.34
N LEU A 282 -8.52 -27.23 -1.82
CA LEU A 282 -9.65 -27.26 -0.91
C LEU A 282 -11.01 -27.39 -1.64
N GLY A 283 -11.02 -27.33 -2.96
CA GLY A 283 -12.26 -27.33 -3.76
C GLY A 283 -13.09 -26.05 -3.63
N LEU A 284 -12.48 -24.94 -3.19
CA LEU A 284 -13.14 -23.64 -3.03
C LEU A 284 -13.27 -22.89 -4.35
N CYS A 285 -12.34 -23.08 -5.28
CA CYS A 285 -12.36 -22.48 -6.61
C CYS A 285 -12.09 -23.54 -7.69
N ILE A 286 -12.32 -23.18 -8.94
CA ILE A 286 -12.05 -24.02 -10.12
C ILE A 286 -10.69 -23.68 -10.74
N SER A 287 -10.10 -24.63 -11.47
CA SER A 287 -8.80 -24.46 -12.14
C SER A 287 -8.74 -23.28 -13.10
N ASP A 288 -9.86 -22.99 -13.78
CA ASP A 288 -9.95 -21.91 -14.75
C ASP A 288 -9.65 -20.54 -14.12
N HIS A 289 -10.10 -20.30 -12.87
CA HIS A 289 -9.80 -19.07 -12.16
C HIS A 289 -8.30 -18.89 -11.92
N LEU A 290 -7.59 -19.94 -11.49
CA LEU A 290 -6.15 -19.91 -11.31
C LEU A 290 -5.43 -19.64 -12.65
N HIS A 291 -5.78 -20.37 -13.71
CA HIS A 291 -5.17 -20.19 -15.03
C HIS A 291 -5.36 -18.77 -15.59
N ILE A 292 -6.55 -18.21 -15.43
CA ILE A 292 -6.87 -16.86 -15.89
C ILE A 292 -6.00 -15.82 -15.14
N VAL A 293 -5.82 -15.98 -13.83
CA VAL A 293 -5.02 -15.06 -13.02
C VAL A 293 -3.52 -15.22 -13.33
N GLU A 294 -3.02 -16.47 -13.44
CA GLU A 294 -1.61 -16.72 -13.81
C GLU A 294 -1.29 -16.17 -15.21
N ASP A 295 -2.16 -16.35 -16.18
CA ASP A 295 -2.00 -15.83 -17.53
C ASP A 295 -1.96 -14.30 -17.54
N HIS A 296 -2.84 -13.64 -16.78
CA HIS A 296 -2.82 -12.20 -16.64
C HIS A 296 -1.51 -11.70 -15.99
N PHE A 297 -1.07 -12.33 -14.89
CA PHE A 297 0.16 -11.96 -14.20
C PHE A 297 1.37 -12.11 -15.13
N ASN A 298 1.48 -13.21 -15.85
CA ASN A 298 2.56 -13.45 -16.80
C ASN A 298 2.54 -12.42 -17.94
N LYS A 299 1.38 -12.06 -18.49
CA LYS A 299 1.24 -11.08 -19.58
C LYS A 299 1.66 -9.67 -19.17
N VAL A 300 1.37 -9.25 -17.95
CA VAL A 300 1.77 -7.92 -17.45
C VAL A 300 3.20 -7.90 -16.92
N GLY A 301 3.77 -9.07 -16.59
CA GLY A 301 5.13 -9.22 -16.05
C GLY A 301 5.20 -9.26 -14.52
N LEU A 302 4.10 -9.61 -13.83
CA LEU A 302 4.11 -9.91 -12.41
C LEU A 302 4.75 -11.28 -12.14
N LEU A 303 5.40 -11.42 -10.99
CA LEU A 303 5.99 -12.70 -10.59
C LEU A 303 4.90 -13.68 -10.14
N THR A 304 4.95 -14.90 -10.65
CA THR A 304 4.09 -16.01 -10.24
C THR A 304 4.84 -17.09 -9.46
N SER A 305 6.18 -17.00 -9.41
CA SER A 305 7.06 -17.91 -8.68
C SER A 305 8.41 -17.24 -8.39
N LEU A 306 9.23 -17.90 -7.57
CA LEU A 306 10.57 -17.43 -7.20
C LEU A 306 11.69 -17.96 -8.14
N LYS A 307 11.35 -18.66 -9.23
CA LYS A 307 12.31 -19.35 -10.12
C LYS A 307 13.48 -18.51 -10.63
N ASN A 308 13.26 -17.20 -10.78
CA ASN A 308 14.25 -16.28 -11.34
C ASN A 308 14.93 -15.40 -10.28
N LEU A 309 14.67 -15.64 -9.00
CA LEU A 309 15.31 -14.89 -7.93
C LEU A 309 16.66 -15.53 -7.57
N ASN A 310 17.73 -14.75 -7.76
CA ASN A 310 19.05 -15.13 -7.29
C ASN A 310 19.09 -15.13 -5.76
N GLY A 311 19.40 -16.25 -5.14
CA GLY A 311 19.50 -16.33 -3.69
C GLY A 311 19.52 -17.73 -3.12
N GLU A 312 19.48 -17.82 -1.78
CA GLU A 312 19.36 -19.05 -1.03
C GLU A 312 18.04 -19.75 -1.37
N LYS A 313 18.08 -21.08 -1.57
CA LYS A 313 16.87 -21.87 -1.78
C LYS A 313 15.99 -21.80 -0.55
N ILE A 314 14.75 -21.44 -0.74
CA ILE A 314 13.76 -21.37 0.32
C ILE A 314 13.29 -22.80 0.65
N SER A 315 13.39 -23.19 1.93
CA SER A 315 12.73 -24.39 2.43
C SER A 315 11.26 -24.09 2.72
N PRO A 316 10.31 -24.89 2.19
CA PRO A 316 8.90 -24.78 2.51
C PRO A 316 8.60 -24.80 4.02
N GLU A 317 9.30 -25.65 4.78
CA GLU A 317 9.14 -25.79 6.23
C GLU A 317 9.50 -24.47 6.94
N LYS A 318 10.56 -23.80 6.50
CA LYS A 318 10.96 -22.50 7.05
C LYS A 318 9.94 -21.41 6.76
N ILE A 319 9.28 -21.44 5.60
CA ILE A 319 8.20 -20.51 5.29
C ILE A 319 7.00 -20.74 6.21
N ILE A 320 6.62 -22.00 6.47
CA ILE A 320 5.53 -22.30 7.44
C ILE A 320 5.87 -21.77 8.83
N ASP A 321 7.10 -21.94 9.30
CA ASP A 321 7.51 -21.42 10.61
C ASP A 321 7.41 -19.87 10.65
N LEU A 322 7.75 -19.20 9.56
CA LEU A 322 7.57 -17.76 9.43
C LEU A 322 6.10 -17.37 9.38
N MET A 323 5.24 -18.13 8.68
CA MET A 323 3.80 -17.91 8.68
C MET A 323 3.18 -18.05 10.07
N ARG A 324 3.62 -19.04 10.87
CA ARG A 324 3.19 -19.21 12.27
C ARG A 324 3.61 -18.05 13.18
N SER A 325 4.71 -17.39 12.87
CA SER A 325 5.21 -16.23 13.64
C SER A 325 4.58 -14.90 13.21
N ASP A 326 3.78 -14.85 12.15
CA ASP A 326 3.06 -13.63 11.75
C ASP A 326 1.98 -13.29 12.79
N LYS A 327 1.77 -11.99 13.03
CA LYS A 327 0.77 -11.45 13.96
C LYS A 327 -0.67 -11.88 13.68
N LYS A 328 -0.94 -12.42 12.51
CA LYS A 328 -2.27 -12.88 12.06
C LYS A 328 -2.65 -14.25 12.60
N VAL A 329 -1.74 -14.90 13.33
CA VAL A 329 -2.01 -16.19 14.00
C VAL A 329 -2.94 -15.95 15.18
N THR A 330 -4.13 -16.52 15.13
CA THR A 330 -5.08 -16.54 16.26
C THR A 330 -5.12 -17.96 16.82
N ASN A 331 -4.79 -18.12 18.09
CA ASN A 331 -4.77 -19.44 18.77
C ASN A 331 -3.87 -20.50 18.09
N GLY A 332 -2.78 -20.10 17.44
CA GLY A 332 -1.84 -21.02 16.80
C GLY A 332 -2.21 -21.48 15.39
N SER A 333 -3.32 -21.00 14.83
CA SER A 333 -3.76 -21.33 13.45
C SER A 333 -3.37 -20.25 12.46
N ILE A 334 -2.91 -20.67 11.28
CA ILE A 334 -2.56 -19.74 10.18
C ILE A 334 -3.85 -19.25 9.53
N ASN A 335 -4.06 -17.92 9.54
CA ASN A 335 -5.18 -17.30 8.85
C ASN A 335 -4.83 -17.07 7.36
N LEU A 336 -5.61 -17.62 6.46
CA LEU A 336 -5.48 -17.45 5.03
C LEU A 336 -6.71 -16.72 4.46
N VAL A 337 -6.48 -15.81 3.53
CA VAL A 337 -7.52 -15.27 2.65
C VAL A 337 -7.45 -16.06 1.35
N LEU A 338 -8.54 -16.74 1.01
CA LEU A 338 -8.59 -17.70 -0.08
C LEU A 338 -9.65 -17.28 -1.10
N PRO A 339 -9.33 -17.25 -2.40
CA PRO A 339 -10.31 -16.96 -3.46
C PRO A 339 -11.36 -18.07 -3.59
N ARG A 340 -12.63 -17.68 -3.73
CA ARG A 340 -13.72 -18.56 -4.17
C ARG A 340 -13.92 -18.47 -5.69
N GLU A 341 -13.88 -17.24 -6.16
CA GLU A 341 -13.93 -16.87 -7.56
C GLU A 341 -13.25 -15.52 -7.74
N ILE A 342 -13.09 -15.05 -8.97
CA ILE A 342 -12.58 -13.70 -9.24
C ILE A 342 -13.60 -12.68 -8.71
N GLY A 343 -13.15 -11.79 -7.82
CA GLY A 343 -14.01 -10.81 -7.15
C GLY A 343 -14.62 -11.29 -5.83
N SER A 344 -14.26 -12.48 -5.34
CA SER A 344 -14.80 -13.00 -4.08
C SER A 344 -13.79 -13.87 -3.34
N VAL A 345 -13.61 -13.58 -2.04
CA VAL A 345 -12.66 -14.29 -1.17
C VAL A 345 -13.32 -14.67 0.16
N GLU A 346 -12.77 -15.66 0.83
CA GLU A 346 -13.14 -16.00 2.20
C GLU A 346 -11.91 -16.11 3.12
N ILE A 347 -12.12 -15.91 4.41
CA ILE A 347 -11.07 -16.05 5.42
C ILE A 347 -11.17 -17.43 6.05
N ARG A 348 -10.06 -18.18 6.07
CA ARG A 348 -9.99 -19.53 6.64
C ARG A 348 -8.85 -19.61 7.65
N ASN A 349 -9.12 -20.28 8.76
CA ASN A 349 -8.14 -20.56 9.83
C ASN A 349 -8.04 -22.06 10.18
N ASP A 350 -8.72 -22.89 9.41
CA ASP A 350 -8.84 -24.34 9.58
C ASP A 350 -8.16 -25.11 8.44
N VAL A 351 -7.24 -24.50 7.70
CA VAL A 351 -6.54 -25.15 6.60
C VAL A 351 -5.45 -26.07 7.15
N ASP A 352 -5.47 -27.34 6.74
CA ASP A 352 -4.42 -28.30 7.10
C ASP A 352 -3.05 -27.81 6.57
N GLU A 353 -2.06 -27.76 7.46
CA GLU A 353 -0.72 -27.31 7.11
C GLU A 353 -0.04 -28.18 6.03
N ASN A 354 -0.42 -29.45 5.88
CA ASN A 354 0.06 -30.30 4.80
C ASN A 354 -0.36 -29.76 3.43
N ILE A 355 -1.56 -29.18 3.31
CA ILE A 355 -2.03 -28.54 2.07
C ILE A 355 -1.18 -27.30 1.77
N ILE A 356 -0.86 -26.51 2.81
CA ILE A 356 -0.01 -25.33 2.66
C ILE A 356 1.41 -25.76 2.24
N LEU A 357 1.98 -26.79 2.88
CA LEU A 357 3.29 -27.36 2.53
C LEU A 357 3.34 -27.83 1.08
N ASP A 358 2.32 -28.55 0.63
CA ASP A 358 2.24 -29.04 -0.75
C ASP A 358 2.26 -27.88 -1.77
N VAL A 359 1.52 -26.78 -1.48
CA VAL A 359 1.52 -25.58 -2.31
C VAL A 359 2.88 -24.89 -2.32
N LEU A 360 3.54 -24.83 -1.14
CA LEU A 360 4.89 -24.27 -1.03
C LEU A 360 5.90 -25.12 -1.81
N HIS A 361 5.86 -26.45 -1.67
CA HIS A 361 6.72 -27.35 -2.45
C HIS A 361 6.52 -27.15 -3.96
N GLU A 362 5.28 -27.09 -4.45
CA GLU A 362 4.99 -26.88 -5.86
C GLU A 362 5.49 -25.53 -6.38
N THR A 363 5.38 -24.47 -5.57
CA THR A 363 5.67 -23.11 -6.02
C THR A 363 7.13 -22.72 -5.81
N LEU A 364 7.80 -23.28 -4.80
CA LEU A 364 9.20 -22.98 -4.42
C LEU A 364 10.19 -24.00 -4.98
N SER A 365 9.74 -25.23 -5.31
CA SER A 365 10.61 -26.24 -5.94
C SER A 365 10.86 -25.90 -7.42
N HIS A 366 12.11 -26.04 -7.84
CA HIS A 366 12.59 -25.75 -9.20
C HIS A 366 12.82 -27.02 -9.99
#